data_01f73fc67347c56da8bee716914a6195
#
_entry.id   01f73fc67347c56da8bee716914a6195
#
_cell.length_a   1.000
_cell.length_b   1.000
_cell.length_c   1.000
_cell.angle_alpha   90.00
_cell.angle_beta   90.00
_cell.angle_gamma   90.00
#
_symmetry.space_group_name_H-M   'P 1'
#
loop_
_entity.id
_entity.type
_entity.pdbx_description
1 polymer ?
#
loop_
_entity_poly.entity_id
_entity_poly.type
_entity_poly.pdbx_seq_one_letter_code
_entity_poly.pdbx_strand_id
1 'polypeptide(L)'
;DRQNVNSYEGCSFTLKPAGCMVYVNVAMGDYEVKSLEVTANGGENIAGTVTVNTDDGSATATASSIKVTPATPVDCRTSSVLIPVYCAPVTLTKGVTVKITTSADVDITSSVNDEMVLQAGEKFNTAKVAEGESTELVFCGDNHVFVINADLAKDTYKEGILWSLDVKTLASGLGLATNKCDHLDECKFVDNGTKLLLTSSYGWCALLDYATGKMLFHTTQVPNAHSAEYISGGYVAVATSTGTTDLHNRVQLYSVEKSEQILASAYLYSGHGLVWDYSRNVLYGAGGDALKVFEVTFGEKPSIALKKTIKTPKTGIHDLMRVDNSTLTVAGDHAYLFNVDTETFTEMNLFSGSSAIKSLNYNGETGEIWYTDATIPEGSESWSSQKIRYSTNKDGSSADRIIKVPDMDMYKVRVKQW
;
A
#
# COMPACT_ATOMS: atom_id res chain seq x y z
N ASP A 1 -29.08 34.47 24.08
CA ASP A 1 -28.89 35.52 25.10
C ASP A 1 -27.63 36.31 24.80
N ARG A 2 -27.80 37.60 24.46
CA ARG A 2 -26.67 38.53 24.36
C ARG A 2 -26.23 38.85 25.77
N GLN A 3 -25.20 38.23 26.29
CA GLN A 3 -24.51 38.74 27.46
C GLN A 3 -23.79 40.04 27.06
N ASN A 4 -24.22 41.14 27.66
CA ASN A 4 -23.48 42.39 27.58
C ASN A 4 -22.19 42.25 28.37
N VAL A 5 -21.08 42.03 27.66
CA VAL A 5 -19.75 42.02 28.24
C VAL A 5 -19.30 43.48 28.41
N ASN A 6 -19.37 43.99 29.62
CA ASN A 6 -19.02 45.37 29.97
C ASN A 6 -17.50 45.63 30.11
N SER A 7 -16.65 44.60 29.98
CA SER A 7 -15.19 44.77 29.94
C SER A 7 -14.56 43.66 29.08
N TYR A 8 -13.49 43.97 28.34
CA TYR A 8 -12.75 43.05 27.52
C TYR A 8 -11.60 42.33 28.29
N GLU A 9 -11.40 42.66 29.55
CA GLU A 9 -10.35 42.06 30.37
C GLU A 9 -10.80 40.70 30.91
N GLY A 10 -10.14 39.62 30.46
CA GLY A 10 -10.30 38.27 31.00
C GLY A 10 -11.28 37.33 30.26
N CYS A 11 -11.82 37.72 29.11
CA CYS A 11 -12.64 36.81 28.30
C CYS A 11 -11.77 35.91 27.45
N SER A 12 -11.77 34.60 27.73
CA SER A 12 -11.19 33.58 26.85
C SER A 12 -12.31 32.82 26.14
N PHE A 13 -12.15 32.63 24.83
CA PHE A 13 -13.08 31.81 24.01
C PHE A 13 -12.35 30.60 23.49
N THR A 14 -12.92 29.43 23.68
CA THR A 14 -12.46 28.21 23.01
C THR A 14 -13.43 27.89 21.88
N LEU A 15 -12.98 28.04 20.64
CA LEU A 15 -13.77 27.67 19.47
C LEU A 15 -13.57 26.15 19.23
N LYS A 16 -14.68 25.43 19.11
CA LYS A 16 -14.70 24.02 18.71
C LYS A 16 -15.29 23.92 17.30
N PRO A 17 -14.77 23.03 16.44
CA PRO A 17 -15.38 22.73 15.15
C PRO A 17 -16.82 22.24 15.35
N ALA A 18 -17.77 22.76 14.56
CA ALA A 18 -19.17 22.33 14.59
C ALA A 18 -19.46 21.17 13.62
N GLY A 19 -18.50 20.79 12.79
CA GLY A 19 -18.63 19.71 11.81
C GLY A 19 -17.34 18.94 11.64
N CYS A 20 -17.35 17.99 10.74
CA CYS A 20 -16.20 17.17 10.34
C CYS A 20 -15.90 17.35 8.86
N MET A 21 -14.72 16.94 8.44
CA MET A 21 -14.30 16.94 7.04
C MET A 21 -14.22 15.51 6.54
N VAL A 22 -15.02 15.17 5.55
CA VAL A 22 -14.92 13.91 4.81
C VAL A 22 -14.11 14.18 3.55
N TYR A 23 -12.98 13.49 3.39
CA TYR A 23 -12.19 13.55 2.16
C TYR A 23 -12.57 12.38 1.27
N VAL A 24 -13.21 12.69 0.15
CA VAL A 24 -13.52 11.69 -0.86
C VAL A 24 -12.28 11.51 -1.74
N ASN A 25 -11.70 10.33 -1.69
CA ASN A 25 -10.57 9.96 -2.53
C ASN A 25 -11.09 9.56 -3.92
N VAL A 26 -10.74 10.32 -4.95
CA VAL A 26 -11.25 10.13 -6.31
C VAL A 26 -10.11 9.89 -7.28
N ALA A 27 -10.26 8.87 -8.14
CA ALA A 27 -9.37 8.63 -9.27
C ALA A 27 -10.22 8.27 -10.50
N MET A 28 -10.09 9.04 -11.57
CA MET A 28 -10.79 8.84 -12.84
C MET A 28 -9.77 8.57 -13.93
N GLY A 29 -9.99 7.54 -14.74
CA GLY A 29 -9.05 7.17 -15.80
C GLY A 29 -9.02 8.21 -16.93
N ASP A 30 -10.20 8.57 -17.45
CA ASP A 30 -10.32 9.38 -18.66
C ASP A 30 -10.93 10.77 -18.44
N TYR A 31 -11.57 11.01 -17.29
CA TYR A 31 -12.38 12.21 -17.08
C TYR A 31 -11.97 13.00 -15.83
N GLU A 32 -12.25 14.30 -15.87
CA GLU A 32 -12.17 15.18 -14.71
C GLU A 32 -13.48 15.11 -13.90
N VAL A 33 -13.44 15.44 -12.62
CA VAL A 33 -14.63 15.52 -11.76
C VAL A 33 -15.29 16.87 -11.92
N LYS A 34 -16.53 16.88 -12.43
CA LYS A 34 -17.39 18.06 -12.57
C LYS A 34 -18.16 18.37 -11.29
N SER A 35 -18.66 17.33 -10.61
CA SER A 35 -19.30 17.45 -9.29
C SER A 35 -19.27 16.12 -8.55
N LEU A 36 -19.41 16.21 -7.22
CA LEU A 36 -19.45 15.07 -6.32
C LEU A 36 -20.62 15.26 -5.36
N GLU A 37 -21.42 14.22 -5.12
CA GLU A 37 -22.50 14.19 -4.14
C GLU A 37 -22.28 13.03 -3.17
N VAL A 38 -22.37 13.33 -1.87
CA VAL A 38 -22.32 12.34 -0.79
C VAL A 38 -23.69 12.24 -0.16
N THR A 39 -24.24 11.04 -0.06
CA THR A 39 -25.56 10.76 0.50
C THR A 39 -25.44 9.74 1.62
N ALA A 40 -26.04 9.99 2.77
CA ALA A 40 -26.16 9.05 3.88
C ALA A 40 -27.16 7.92 3.53
N ASN A 41 -26.72 6.66 3.53
CA ASN A 41 -27.54 5.50 3.13
C ASN A 41 -28.67 5.18 4.12
N GLY A 42 -28.50 5.55 5.38
CA GLY A 42 -29.54 5.42 6.43
C GLY A 42 -30.53 6.59 6.48
N GLY A 43 -30.29 7.63 5.66
CA GLY A 43 -31.12 8.84 5.65
C GLY A 43 -30.77 9.84 6.77
N GLU A 44 -29.64 9.65 7.44
CA GLU A 44 -29.13 10.56 8.46
C GLU A 44 -28.80 11.93 7.84
N ASN A 45 -29.07 13.00 8.59
CA ASN A 45 -28.80 14.36 8.11
C ASN A 45 -27.32 14.73 8.28
N ILE A 46 -26.63 14.93 7.18
CA ILE A 46 -25.19 15.25 7.11
C ILE A 46 -24.89 16.69 6.64
N ALA A 47 -25.89 17.40 6.14
CA ALA A 47 -25.71 18.68 5.46
C ALA A 47 -26.93 19.60 5.57
N GLY A 48 -26.97 20.66 4.78
CA GLY A 48 -28.02 21.66 4.77
C GLY A 48 -27.80 22.72 5.84
N THR A 49 -28.90 23.18 6.49
CA THR A 49 -28.78 24.08 7.62
C THR A 49 -28.28 23.34 8.84
N VAL A 50 -27.13 23.76 9.37
CA VAL A 50 -26.56 23.18 10.59
C VAL A 50 -26.91 24.10 11.77
N THR A 51 -27.59 23.56 12.77
CA THR A 51 -27.90 24.25 14.04
C THR A 51 -26.95 23.71 15.11
N VAL A 52 -26.24 24.61 15.77
CA VAL A 52 -25.33 24.27 16.86
C VAL A 52 -25.96 24.66 18.18
N ASN A 53 -26.08 23.74 19.11
CA ASN A 53 -26.44 23.99 20.47
C ASN A 53 -25.27 24.62 21.22
N THR A 54 -25.42 25.84 21.72
CA THR A 54 -24.33 26.55 22.40
C THR A 54 -24.07 26.04 23.82
N ASP A 55 -24.98 25.26 24.39
CA ASP A 55 -24.84 24.76 25.77
C ASP A 55 -23.96 23.52 25.85
N ASP A 56 -24.09 22.63 24.88
CA ASP A 56 -23.34 21.35 24.84
C ASP A 56 -22.43 21.18 23.61
N GLY A 57 -22.54 22.08 22.63
CA GLY A 57 -21.77 22.05 21.39
C GLY A 57 -22.26 21.02 20.38
N SER A 58 -23.39 20.37 20.61
CA SER A 58 -23.99 19.44 19.65
C SER A 58 -24.45 20.19 18.39
N ALA A 59 -24.38 19.47 17.24
CA ALA A 59 -24.80 20.01 15.96
C ALA A 59 -25.80 19.09 15.28
N THR A 60 -26.83 19.68 14.66
CA THR A 60 -27.83 18.96 13.87
C THR A 60 -27.90 19.55 12.46
N ALA A 61 -28.18 18.72 11.47
CA ALA A 61 -28.33 19.14 10.08
C ALA A 61 -29.73 18.83 9.54
N THR A 62 -30.07 19.30 8.34
CA THR A 62 -31.41 19.19 7.76
C THR A 62 -31.48 18.41 6.46
N ALA A 63 -30.33 17.99 5.88
CA ALA A 63 -30.30 17.27 4.61
C ALA A 63 -29.43 16.04 4.72
N SER A 64 -29.86 14.95 4.08
CA SER A 64 -29.13 13.66 4.04
C SER A 64 -28.10 13.56 2.92
N SER A 65 -27.98 14.56 2.07
CA SER A 65 -26.97 14.63 1.02
C SER A 65 -26.31 16.00 0.93
N ILE A 66 -25.11 16.01 0.37
CA ILE A 66 -24.35 17.22 0.05
C ILE A 66 -23.69 17.09 -1.31
N LYS A 67 -23.88 18.11 -2.16
CA LYS A 67 -23.24 18.22 -3.46
C LYS A 67 -22.12 19.25 -3.44
N VAL A 68 -20.94 18.86 -3.88
CA VAL A 68 -19.79 19.75 -4.07
C VAL A 68 -19.58 19.92 -5.58
N THR A 69 -19.54 21.18 -6.02
CA THR A 69 -19.24 21.53 -7.41
C THR A 69 -18.01 22.45 -7.40
N PRO A 70 -16.82 21.95 -7.74
CA PRO A 70 -15.63 22.76 -7.87
C PRO A 70 -15.80 23.87 -8.90
N ALA A 71 -15.12 25.01 -8.71
CA ALA A 71 -15.16 26.12 -9.66
C ALA A 71 -14.61 25.76 -11.04
N THR A 72 -13.66 24.85 -11.08
CA THR A 72 -13.15 24.17 -12.29
C THR A 72 -13.17 22.67 -12.04
N PRO A 73 -13.42 21.84 -13.08
CA PRO A 73 -13.33 20.40 -12.92
C PRO A 73 -11.98 19.97 -12.32
N VAL A 74 -12.02 18.98 -11.42
CA VAL A 74 -10.83 18.48 -10.73
C VAL A 74 -10.17 17.41 -11.58
N ASP A 75 -8.93 17.65 -11.99
CA ASP A 75 -8.13 16.66 -12.71
C ASP A 75 -7.62 15.58 -11.77
N CYS A 76 -8.14 14.37 -11.94
CA CYS A 76 -7.76 13.17 -11.19
C CYS A 76 -7.48 11.99 -12.14
N ARG A 77 -7.13 12.28 -13.40
CA ARG A 77 -6.84 11.29 -14.46
C ARG A 77 -5.50 10.60 -14.27
N THR A 78 -4.51 11.32 -13.73
CA THR A 78 -3.13 10.83 -13.57
C THR A 78 -2.77 10.47 -12.13
N SER A 79 -3.56 10.93 -11.16
CA SER A 79 -3.37 10.66 -9.73
C SER A 79 -4.67 10.80 -8.98
N SER A 80 -4.83 10.07 -7.87
CA SER A 80 -5.99 10.27 -7.01
C SER A 80 -5.95 11.64 -6.32
N VAL A 81 -7.11 12.25 -6.18
CA VAL A 81 -7.29 13.56 -5.54
C VAL A 81 -8.28 13.43 -4.38
N LEU A 82 -7.95 14.04 -3.24
CA LEU A 82 -8.85 14.13 -2.09
C LEU A 82 -9.75 15.36 -2.24
N ILE A 83 -11.03 15.14 -2.45
CA ILE A 83 -12.04 16.22 -2.52
C ILE A 83 -12.67 16.40 -1.15
N PRO A 84 -12.49 17.55 -0.49
CA PRO A 84 -13.05 17.78 0.85
C PRO A 84 -14.56 18.03 0.80
N VAL A 85 -15.29 17.38 1.69
CA VAL A 85 -16.73 17.55 1.91
C VAL A 85 -16.96 17.84 3.38
N TYR A 86 -17.57 18.98 3.68
CA TYR A 86 -17.89 19.36 5.07
C TYR A 86 -19.23 18.77 5.48
N CYS A 87 -19.25 17.96 6.55
CA CYS A 87 -20.42 17.26 7.05
C CYS A 87 -20.73 17.62 8.50
N ALA A 88 -22.00 17.52 8.90
CA ALA A 88 -22.39 17.54 10.29
C ALA A 88 -21.97 16.26 11.02
N PRO A 89 -21.66 16.32 12.33
CA PRO A 89 -21.36 15.14 13.13
C PRO A 89 -22.58 14.24 13.24
N VAL A 90 -22.45 12.95 12.94
CA VAL A 90 -23.55 11.98 13.01
C VAL A 90 -23.01 10.55 12.93
N THR A 91 -23.73 9.59 13.47
CA THR A 91 -23.47 8.17 13.21
C THR A 91 -24.25 7.74 11.96
N LEU A 92 -23.55 7.38 10.93
CA LEU A 92 -24.08 6.85 9.67
C LEU A 92 -24.27 5.35 9.81
N THR A 93 -25.50 4.90 10.05
CA THR A 93 -25.81 3.50 10.40
C THR A 93 -25.66 2.52 9.24
N LYS A 94 -25.68 3.04 8.01
CA LYS A 94 -25.58 2.28 6.76
C LYS A 94 -24.54 2.89 5.81
N GLY A 95 -23.59 3.67 6.34
CA GLY A 95 -22.55 4.30 5.56
C GLY A 95 -23.05 5.35 4.58
N VAL A 96 -22.31 5.55 3.49
CA VAL A 96 -22.56 6.59 2.49
C VAL A 96 -22.50 6.07 1.07
N THR A 97 -23.23 6.73 0.18
CA THR A 97 -23.08 6.60 -1.27
C THR A 97 -22.45 7.89 -1.81
N VAL A 98 -21.40 7.74 -2.59
CA VAL A 98 -20.73 8.83 -3.30
C VAL A 98 -21.09 8.72 -4.79
N LYS A 99 -21.67 9.78 -5.34
CA LYS A 99 -21.96 9.92 -6.76
C LYS A 99 -21.02 10.98 -7.35
N ILE A 100 -20.27 10.64 -8.37
CA ILE A 100 -19.39 11.55 -9.11
C ILE A 100 -19.99 11.77 -10.48
N THR A 101 -20.11 13.04 -10.90
CA THR A 101 -20.42 13.39 -12.28
C THR A 101 -19.13 13.85 -12.95
N THR A 102 -18.75 13.19 -14.04
CA THR A 102 -17.53 13.49 -14.79
C THR A 102 -17.70 14.67 -15.75
N SER A 103 -16.59 15.14 -16.33
CA SER A 103 -16.60 16.19 -17.37
C SER A 103 -17.31 15.78 -18.66
N ALA A 104 -17.50 14.46 -18.88
CA ALA A 104 -18.30 13.92 -20.00
C ALA A 104 -19.77 13.70 -19.62
N ASP A 105 -20.24 14.20 -18.47
CA ASP A 105 -21.59 14.01 -17.94
C ASP A 105 -21.96 12.53 -17.68
N VAL A 106 -20.97 11.70 -17.39
CA VAL A 106 -21.14 10.31 -16.93
C VAL A 106 -21.19 10.31 -15.42
N ASP A 107 -22.18 9.60 -14.85
CA ASP A 107 -22.32 9.42 -13.42
C ASP A 107 -21.68 8.10 -12.96
N ILE A 108 -20.82 8.17 -11.96
CA ILE A 108 -20.15 7.04 -11.31
C ILE A 108 -20.57 7.02 -9.85
N THR A 109 -20.96 5.84 -9.35
CA THR A 109 -21.46 5.70 -7.98
C THR A 109 -20.71 4.61 -7.25
N SER A 110 -20.28 4.92 -6.02
CA SER A 110 -19.66 3.96 -5.10
C SER A 110 -20.33 4.06 -3.73
N SER A 111 -20.48 2.94 -3.04
CA SER A 111 -21.14 2.89 -1.72
C SER A 111 -20.26 2.17 -0.71
N VAL A 112 -20.17 2.75 0.49
CA VAL A 112 -19.67 2.12 1.71
C VAL A 112 -20.88 1.86 2.59
N ASN A 113 -21.11 0.61 2.96
CA ASN A 113 -22.33 0.21 3.69
C ASN A 113 -22.10 -0.02 5.19
N ASP A 114 -20.87 0.15 5.66
CA ASP A 114 -20.52 -0.02 7.07
C ASP A 114 -20.91 1.20 7.91
N GLU A 115 -21.17 0.96 9.19
CA GLU A 115 -21.40 2.04 10.15
C GLU A 115 -20.16 2.96 10.23
N MET A 116 -20.40 4.26 10.16
CA MET A 116 -19.36 5.29 10.29
C MET A 116 -19.78 6.34 11.32
N VAL A 117 -18.88 6.69 12.23
CA VAL A 117 -19.10 7.74 13.22
C VAL A 117 -18.36 9.00 12.82
N LEU A 118 -19.08 10.03 12.37
CA LEU A 118 -18.53 11.34 12.03
C LEU A 118 -18.51 12.23 13.27
N GLN A 119 -17.35 12.58 13.77
CA GLN A 119 -17.18 13.41 14.96
C GLN A 119 -16.73 14.83 14.61
N ALA A 120 -17.24 15.81 15.34
CA ALA A 120 -16.86 17.21 15.15
C ALA A 120 -15.35 17.42 15.35
N GLY A 121 -14.71 18.11 14.40
CA GLY A 121 -13.28 18.37 14.40
C GLY A 121 -12.41 17.28 13.79
N GLU A 122 -12.97 16.14 13.44
CA GLU A 122 -12.24 15.03 12.83
C GLU A 122 -12.21 15.08 11.31
N LYS A 123 -11.27 14.34 10.74
CA LYS A 123 -11.09 14.15 9.31
C LYS A 123 -11.25 12.67 8.99
N PHE A 124 -12.08 12.38 8.01
CA PHE A 124 -12.36 11.03 7.54
C PHE A 124 -11.95 10.91 6.07
N ASN A 125 -11.29 9.84 5.71
CA ASN A 125 -11.02 9.52 4.31
C ASN A 125 -11.99 8.41 3.87
N THR A 126 -12.65 8.59 2.73
CA THR A 126 -13.40 7.49 2.12
C THR A 126 -12.43 6.49 1.48
N ALA A 127 -12.92 5.27 1.25
CA ALA A 127 -12.31 4.41 0.26
C ALA A 127 -12.21 5.15 -1.09
N LYS A 128 -11.30 4.71 -1.94
CA LYS A 128 -11.11 5.33 -3.27
C LYS A 128 -12.37 5.10 -4.13
N VAL A 129 -12.97 6.17 -4.57
CA VAL A 129 -14.00 6.12 -5.61
C VAL A 129 -13.29 6.23 -6.96
N ALA A 130 -13.31 5.16 -7.71
CA ALA A 130 -12.72 5.09 -9.04
C ALA A 130 -13.79 4.71 -10.07
N GLU A 131 -13.56 5.08 -11.31
CA GLU A 131 -14.32 4.55 -12.45
C GLU A 131 -13.96 3.08 -12.64
N GLY A 132 -14.83 2.17 -12.17
CA GLY A 132 -14.51 0.76 -11.91
C GLY A 132 -13.33 0.67 -10.94
N GLU A 133 -13.34 -0.14 -9.93
CA GLU A 133 -12.19 -0.27 -9.00
C GLU A 133 -10.94 -0.60 -9.80
N SER A 134 -10.22 0.45 -10.27
CA SER A 134 -9.02 0.23 -11.06
C SER A 134 -7.93 -0.26 -10.12
N THR A 135 -7.45 -1.46 -10.35
CA THR A 135 -6.33 -2.00 -9.62
C THR A 135 -5.06 -1.26 -10.00
N GLU A 136 -4.50 -0.49 -9.06
CA GLU A 136 -3.18 0.10 -9.24
C GLU A 136 -2.10 -0.90 -8.85
N LEU A 137 -1.22 -1.19 -9.80
CA LEU A 137 -0.06 -2.04 -9.60
C LEU A 137 1.21 -1.21 -9.57
N VAL A 138 2.12 -1.54 -8.66
CA VAL A 138 3.51 -1.10 -8.74
C VAL A 138 4.38 -2.30 -9.07
N PHE A 139 5.33 -2.15 -9.97
CA PHE A 139 6.33 -3.16 -10.30
C PHE A 139 7.68 -2.53 -10.58
N CYS A 140 8.71 -3.33 -10.42
CA CYS A 140 10.08 -2.88 -10.62
C CYS A 140 10.91 -3.93 -11.33
N GLY A 141 11.97 -3.47 -11.99
CA GLY A 141 13.00 -4.26 -12.61
C GLY A 141 14.09 -3.36 -13.15
N ASP A 142 15.26 -3.90 -13.45
CA ASP A 142 16.43 -3.10 -13.78
C ASP A 142 16.60 -1.93 -12.79
N ASN A 143 16.57 -0.69 -13.27
CA ASN A 143 16.60 0.51 -12.43
C ASN A 143 15.30 1.34 -12.47
N HIS A 144 14.18 0.74 -12.91
CA HIS A 144 12.92 1.44 -13.08
C HIS A 144 11.82 0.92 -12.17
N VAL A 145 10.96 1.83 -11.76
CA VAL A 145 9.71 1.54 -11.06
C VAL A 145 8.57 2.17 -11.82
N PHE A 146 7.49 1.42 -11.99
CA PHE A 146 6.26 1.91 -12.62
C PHE A 146 5.07 1.67 -11.70
N VAL A 147 4.17 2.64 -11.67
CA VAL A 147 2.81 2.47 -11.15
C VAL A 147 1.86 2.55 -12.33
N ILE A 148 1.00 1.55 -12.46
CA ILE A 148 0.05 1.47 -13.56
C ILE A 148 -1.37 1.26 -13.05
N ASN A 149 -2.32 1.74 -13.86
CA ASN A 149 -3.70 1.30 -13.82
C ASN A 149 -3.79 -0.01 -14.60
N ALA A 150 -4.08 -1.12 -13.92
CA ALA A 150 -4.13 -2.43 -14.54
C ALA A 150 -5.27 -2.55 -15.57
N ASP A 151 -6.38 -1.84 -15.40
CA ASP A 151 -7.53 -1.94 -16.30
C ASP A 151 -7.29 -1.24 -17.63
N LEU A 152 -6.46 -0.19 -17.63
CA LEU A 152 -6.01 0.49 -18.85
C LEU A 152 -4.90 -0.28 -19.57
N ALA A 153 -4.05 -1.01 -18.84
CA ALA A 153 -2.95 -1.81 -19.36
C ALA A 153 -3.47 -3.12 -20.00
N LYS A 154 -4.18 -3.06 -21.11
CA LYS A 154 -4.85 -4.22 -21.74
C LYS A 154 -3.90 -5.26 -22.31
N ASP A 155 -2.84 -4.84 -22.99
CA ASP A 155 -1.83 -5.71 -23.60
C ASP A 155 -0.45 -5.48 -23.00
N THR A 156 -0.05 -4.21 -22.85
CA THR A 156 1.23 -3.81 -22.29
C THR A 156 1.06 -2.82 -21.13
N TYR A 157 2.03 -2.80 -20.23
CA TYR A 157 2.05 -1.86 -19.11
C TYR A 157 2.04 -0.38 -19.56
N LYS A 158 2.55 -0.09 -20.76
CA LYS A 158 2.69 1.28 -21.32
C LYS A 158 1.34 1.99 -21.47
N GLU A 159 0.27 1.23 -21.67
CA GLU A 159 -1.08 1.76 -21.83
C GLU A 159 -1.68 2.28 -20.51
N GLY A 160 -1.17 1.82 -19.38
CA GLY A 160 -1.70 2.13 -18.04
C GLY A 160 -0.77 2.93 -17.14
N ILE A 161 0.35 3.50 -17.65
CA ILE A 161 1.31 4.20 -16.80
C ILE A 161 0.68 5.42 -16.13
N LEU A 162 0.68 5.41 -14.78
CA LEU A 162 0.27 6.53 -13.93
C LEU A 162 1.47 7.30 -13.39
N TRP A 163 2.57 6.59 -13.11
CA TRP A 163 3.79 7.17 -12.54
C TRP A 163 4.99 6.28 -12.86
N SER A 164 6.15 6.88 -12.98
CA SER A 164 7.40 6.15 -13.18
C SER A 164 8.58 6.85 -12.55
N LEU A 165 9.61 6.08 -12.21
CA LEU A 165 10.86 6.58 -11.64
C LEU A 165 12.04 5.80 -12.19
N ASP A 166 13.05 6.52 -12.71
CA ASP A 166 14.40 6.01 -12.92
C ASP A 166 15.21 6.24 -11.63
N VAL A 167 15.48 5.17 -10.91
CA VAL A 167 16.15 5.22 -9.61
C VAL A 167 17.62 5.62 -9.75
N LYS A 168 18.29 5.30 -10.85
CA LYS A 168 19.65 5.75 -11.13
C LYS A 168 19.72 7.27 -11.28
N THR A 169 18.78 7.85 -12.00
CA THR A 169 18.68 9.30 -12.15
C THR A 169 18.46 9.97 -10.79
N LEU A 170 17.56 9.44 -9.96
CA LEU A 170 17.33 9.93 -8.60
C LEU A 170 18.60 9.82 -7.74
N ALA A 171 19.24 8.66 -7.71
CA ALA A 171 20.47 8.43 -6.94
C ALA A 171 21.60 9.35 -7.38
N SER A 172 21.81 9.51 -8.69
CA SER A 172 22.81 10.42 -9.26
C SER A 172 22.56 11.87 -8.85
N GLY A 173 21.30 12.32 -8.91
CA GLY A 173 20.91 13.68 -8.49
C GLY A 173 21.17 13.96 -7.01
N LEU A 174 21.25 12.92 -6.19
CA LEU A 174 21.60 12.99 -4.76
C LEU A 174 23.07 12.70 -4.46
N GLY A 175 23.91 12.49 -5.48
CA GLY A 175 25.32 12.15 -5.32
C GLY A 175 25.58 10.74 -4.78
N LEU A 176 24.62 9.81 -4.91
CA LEU A 176 24.73 8.43 -4.46
C LEU A 176 25.29 7.53 -5.56
N ALA A 177 25.84 6.38 -5.15
CA ALA A 177 26.38 5.38 -6.06
C ALA A 177 25.26 4.70 -6.87
N THR A 178 25.22 4.92 -8.18
CA THR A 178 24.15 4.42 -9.07
C THR A 178 24.24 2.92 -9.37
N ASN A 179 25.40 2.31 -9.25
CA ASN A 179 25.60 0.88 -9.47
C ASN A 179 24.99 -0.01 -8.37
N LYS A 180 24.55 0.60 -7.27
CA LYS A 180 23.90 -0.11 -6.18
C LYS A 180 22.38 -0.23 -6.36
N CYS A 181 21.77 0.64 -7.13
CA CYS A 181 20.33 0.67 -7.39
C CYS A 181 19.95 0.13 -8.78
N ASP A 182 20.82 -0.64 -9.39
CA ASP A 182 20.51 -1.53 -10.51
C ASP A 182 19.89 -2.83 -9.99
N HIS A 183 19.08 -3.52 -10.77
CA HIS A 183 18.37 -4.74 -10.36
C HIS A 183 17.47 -4.55 -9.14
N LEU A 184 16.40 -3.81 -9.34
CA LEU A 184 15.35 -3.64 -8.32
C LEU A 184 14.57 -4.94 -8.12
N ASP A 185 14.43 -5.36 -6.87
CA ASP A 185 13.78 -6.63 -6.49
C ASP A 185 12.45 -6.43 -5.74
N GLU A 186 12.34 -5.40 -4.92
CA GLU A 186 11.12 -5.08 -4.19
C GLU A 186 10.66 -3.66 -4.49
N CYS A 187 9.35 -3.50 -4.62
CA CYS A 187 8.67 -2.22 -4.75
C CYS A 187 7.33 -2.31 -4.02
N LYS A 188 7.31 -1.88 -2.78
CA LYS A 188 6.14 -2.03 -1.91
C LYS A 188 5.60 -0.67 -1.48
N PHE A 189 4.31 -0.43 -1.70
CA PHE A 189 3.63 0.68 -1.05
C PHE A 189 3.49 0.41 0.43
N VAL A 190 3.83 1.38 1.24
CA VAL A 190 3.77 1.33 2.70
C VAL A 190 3.16 2.62 3.25
N ASP A 191 2.86 2.64 4.56
CA ASP A 191 2.28 3.80 5.24
C ASP A 191 1.02 4.32 4.53
N ASN A 192 0.03 3.41 4.36
CA ASN A 192 -1.24 3.68 3.67
C ASN A 192 -1.07 4.22 2.23
N GLY A 193 -0.10 3.69 1.48
CA GLY A 193 0.15 4.07 0.10
C GLY A 193 0.83 5.43 -0.10
N THR A 194 1.25 6.11 0.98
CA THR A 194 1.92 7.42 0.90
C THR A 194 3.41 7.31 0.60
N LYS A 195 4.01 6.15 0.86
CA LYS A 195 5.44 5.90 0.69
C LYS A 195 5.68 4.67 -0.18
N LEU A 196 6.81 4.69 -0.88
CA LEU A 196 7.28 3.58 -1.70
C LEU A 196 8.61 3.07 -1.16
N LEU A 197 8.66 1.79 -0.83
CA LEU A 197 9.83 1.10 -0.30
C LEU A 197 10.43 0.23 -1.40
N LEU A 198 11.72 0.44 -1.69
CA LEU A 198 12.46 -0.22 -2.78
C LEU A 198 13.66 -0.98 -2.24
N THR A 199 13.97 -2.12 -2.84
CA THR A 199 15.26 -2.80 -2.66
C THR A 199 15.91 -3.15 -3.99
N SER A 200 17.23 -3.30 -3.96
CA SER A 200 18.03 -3.81 -5.08
C SER A 200 19.01 -4.88 -4.59
N SER A 201 19.08 -6.00 -5.29
CA SER A 201 20.05 -7.08 -5.02
C SER A 201 21.50 -6.62 -5.16
N TYR A 202 21.75 -5.51 -5.84
CA TYR A 202 23.09 -4.89 -5.89
C TYR A 202 23.46 -4.12 -4.61
N GLY A 203 22.63 -4.20 -3.57
CA GLY A 203 22.95 -3.74 -2.24
C GLY A 203 22.47 -2.33 -1.94
N TRP A 204 21.20 -2.08 -2.17
CA TRP A 204 20.55 -0.81 -1.87
C TRP A 204 19.11 -1.03 -1.38
N CYS A 205 18.68 -0.15 -0.47
CA CYS A 205 17.29 -0.03 -0.05
C CYS A 205 16.96 1.45 0.12
N ALA A 206 15.77 1.87 -0.28
CA ALA A 206 15.29 3.24 -0.08
C ALA A 206 13.81 3.29 0.25
N LEU A 207 13.43 4.34 1.00
CA LEU A 207 12.06 4.76 1.25
C LEU A 207 11.85 6.12 0.59
N LEU A 208 10.83 6.23 -0.25
CA LEU A 208 10.47 7.45 -0.95
C LEU A 208 9.10 7.96 -0.47
N ASP A 209 8.93 9.26 -0.43
CA ASP A 209 7.61 9.88 -0.45
C ASP A 209 7.04 9.75 -1.86
N TYR A 210 5.91 9.07 -2.00
CA TYR A 210 5.37 8.74 -3.34
C TYR A 210 4.89 9.97 -4.08
N ALA A 211 4.24 10.91 -3.39
CA ALA A 211 3.67 12.09 -4.03
C ALA A 211 4.73 13.04 -4.61
N THR A 212 5.88 13.13 -3.96
CA THR A 212 6.96 14.07 -4.34
C THR A 212 8.16 13.40 -5.00
N GLY A 213 8.27 12.06 -4.92
CA GLY A 213 9.45 11.31 -5.32
C GLY A 213 10.68 11.54 -4.42
N LYS A 214 10.52 12.27 -3.30
CA LYS A 214 11.62 12.59 -2.41
C LYS A 214 12.11 11.36 -1.65
N MET A 215 13.42 11.14 -1.64
CA MET A 215 14.04 10.09 -0.83
C MET A 215 14.01 10.50 0.66
N LEU A 216 13.38 9.66 1.49
CA LEU A 216 13.25 9.85 2.94
C LEU A 216 14.33 9.07 3.70
N PHE A 217 14.74 7.92 3.16
CA PHE A 217 15.74 7.03 3.74
C PHE A 217 16.44 6.25 2.62
N HIS A 218 17.70 5.91 2.81
CA HIS A 218 18.41 4.92 2.01
C HIS A 218 19.50 4.23 2.83
N THR A 219 19.91 3.03 2.38
CA THR A 219 21.11 2.36 2.89
C THR A 219 21.76 1.51 1.81
N THR A 220 23.09 1.40 1.88
CA THR A 220 23.89 0.55 0.99
C THR A 220 24.51 -0.66 1.72
N GLN A 221 24.16 -0.87 2.99
CA GLN A 221 24.64 -1.97 3.82
C GLN A 221 23.75 -3.22 3.76
N VAL A 222 23.06 -3.41 2.64
CA VAL A 222 22.07 -4.47 2.42
C VAL A 222 22.41 -5.28 1.17
N PRO A 223 23.55 -6.00 1.13
CA PRO A 223 23.92 -6.76 -0.05
C PRO A 223 22.87 -7.83 -0.34
N ASN A 224 22.54 -8.00 -1.62
CA ASN A 224 21.55 -8.96 -2.09
C ASN A 224 20.18 -8.81 -1.37
N ALA A 225 19.66 -7.55 -1.31
CA ALA A 225 18.41 -7.24 -0.65
C ALA A 225 17.22 -7.57 -1.55
N HIS A 226 16.31 -8.45 -1.10
CA HIS A 226 15.16 -8.91 -1.87
C HIS A 226 13.80 -8.52 -1.28
N SER A 227 13.75 -8.01 -0.07
CA SER A 227 12.51 -7.50 0.52
C SER A 227 12.80 -6.50 1.63
N ALA A 228 11.88 -5.59 1.83
CA ALA A 228 11.89 -4.69 2.97
C ALA A 228 10.47 -4.49 3.52
N GLU A 229 10.39 -3.99 4.76
CA GLU A 229 9.14 -3.66 5.42
C GLU A 229 9.28 -2.37 6.21
N TYR A 230 8.28 -1.48 6.10
CA TYR A 230 8.19 -0.27 6.89
C TYR A 230 7.40 -0.53 8.17
N ILE A 231 8.01 -0.21 9.30
CA ILE A 231 7.39 -0.36 10.62
C ILE A 231 7.04 1.03 11.13
N SER A 232 5.81 1.21 11.60
CA SER A 232 5.35 2.51 12.14
C SER A 232 6.32 3.03 13.21
N GLY A 233 6.49 4.36 13.24
CA GLY A 233 7.48 5.00 14.11
C GLY A 233 8.82 5.26 13.42
N GLY A 234 8.88 5.10 12.08
CA GLY A 234 10.05 5.46 11.28
C GLY A 234 11.14 4.40 11.26
N TYR A 235 10.78 3.12 11.35
CA TYR A 235 11.73 2.01 11.21
C TYR A 235 11.55 1.29 9.88
N VAL A 236 12.67 0.77 9.36
CA VAL A 236 12.72 -0.05 8.14
C VAL A 236 13.47 -1.35 8.46
N ALA A 237 12.83 -2.48 8.17
CA ALA A 237 13.47 -3.78 8.20
C ALA A 237 13.82 -4.20 6.77
N VAL A 238 15.03 -4.74 6.54
CA VAL A 238 15.49 -5.20 5.22
C VAL A 238 15.97 -6.63 5.31
N ALA A 239 15.49 -7.48 4.40
CA ALA A 239 15.96 -8.86 4.23
C ALA A 239 17.06 -8.94 3.18
N THR A 240 18.22 -9.44 3.59
CA THR A 240 19.34 -9.76 2.68
C THR A 240 19.41 -11.25 2.43
N SER A 241 19.64 -11.63 1.17
CA SER A 241 19.71 -13.01 0.74
C SER A 241 21.12 -13.57 0.85
N THR A 242 21.40 -14.64 0.14
CA THR A 242 22.66 -15.40 0.18
C THR A 242 23.87 -14.59 -0.32
N GLY A 243 25.03 -14.91 0.23
CA GLY A 243 26.31 -14.32 -0.14
C GLY A 243 27.38 -14.62 0.91
N THR A 244 28.54 -13.96 0.80
CA THR A 244 29.76 -14.34 1.51
C THR A 244 30.17 -13.42 2.66
N THR A 245 29.45 -12.31 2.88
CA THR A 245 29.74 -11.38 3.97
C THR A 245 28.78 -11.56 5.15
N ASP A 246 29.14 -11.05 6.32
CA ASP A 246 28.32 -11.09 7.54
C ASP A 246 27.01 -10.30 7.42
N LEU A 247 26.85 -9.48 6.38
CA LEU A 247 25.64 -8.72 6.08
C LEU A 247 24.61 -9.52 5.27
N HIS A 248 25.00 -10.66 4.68
CA HIS A 248 24.10 -11.58 3.98
C HIS A 248 23.35 -12.48 4.94
N ASN A 249 22.24 -13.05 4.48
CA ASN A 249 21.38 -13.95 5.27
C ASN A 249 20.91 -13.29 6.58
N ARG A 250 20.48 -12.05 6.50
CA ARG A 250 20.06 -11.26 7.64
C ARG A 250 18.68 -10.63 7.43
N VAL A 251 18.01 -10.37 8.53
CA VAL A 251 17.08 -9.25 8.64
C VAL A 251 17.79 -8.16 9.43
N GLN A 252 17.79 -6.94 8.91
CA GLN A 252 18.47 -5.77 9.48
C GLN A 252 17.45 -4.68 9.75
N LEU A 253 17.54 -4.01 10.92
CA LEU A 253 16.67 -2.92 11.34
C LEU A 253 17.40 -1.60 11.20
N TYR A 254 16.74 -0.61 10.63
CA TYR A 254 17.18 0.76 10.46
C TYR A 254 16.14 1.74 11.02
N SER A 255 16.57 2.97 11.26
CA SER A 255 15.69 4.12 11.47
C SER A 255 15.77 5.05 10.27
N VAL A 256 14.63 5.60 9.84
CA VAL A 256 14.58 6.62 8.78
C VAL A 256 15.45 7.84 9.11
N GLU A 257 15.57 8.18 10.39
CA GLU A 257 16.41 9.30 10.85
C GLU A 257 17.92 9.00 10.82
N LYS A 258 18.30 7.70 10.78
CA LYS A 258 19.70 7.25 10.85
C LYS A 258 20.00 6.28 9.71
N SER A 259 19.92 6.80 8.49
CA SER A 259 20.35 6.09 7.28
C SER A 259 21.76 5.51 7.47
N GLU A 260 22.07 4.40 6.84
CA GLU A 260 23.36 3.69 6.88
C GLU A 260 23.77 3.12 8.27
N GLN A 261 22.95 3.28 9.32
CA GLN A 261 23.22 2.68 10.63
C GLN A 261 22.34 1.46 10.87
N ILE A 262 22.94 0.26 10.90
CA ILE A 262 22.26 -0.95 11.36
C ILE A 262 22.03 -0.86 12.87
N LEU A 263 20.78 -0.82 13.28
CA LEU A 263 20.39 -0.72 14.70
C LEU A 263 20.38 -2.10 15.38
N ALA A 264 19.91 -3.12 14.64
CA ALA A 264 19.88 -4.50 15.09
C ALA A 264 19.85 -5.43 13.87
N SER A 265 20.27 -6.68 14.05
CA SER A 265 20.14 -7.69 13.02
C SER A 265 19.95 -9.10 13.60
N ALA A 266 19.28 -9.98 12.82
CA ALA A 266 19.12 -11.38 13.13
C ALA A 266 19.35 -12.25 11.88
N TYR A 267 19.61 -13.54 12.09
CA TYR A 267 19.87 -14.48 11.00
C TYR A 267 18.58 -14.88 10.31
N LEU A 268 18.52 -14.66 8.99
CA LEU A 268 17.46 -15.09 8.06
C LEU A 268 18.10 -15.64 6.79
N TYR A 269 18.25 -16.96 6.71
CA TYR A 269 18.85 -17.61 5.55
C TYR A 269 18.07 -17.33 4.28
N SER A 270 18.75 -16.88 3.21
CA SER A 270 18.13 -16.58 1.92
C SER A 270 16.88 -15.71 2.07
N GLY A 271 16.98 -14.56 2.78
CA GLY A 271 15.83 -13.70 3.09
C GLY A 271 15.24 -13.07 1.83
N HIS A 272 13.93 -13.32 1.56
CA HIS A 272 13.23 -12.87 0.37
C HIS A 272 11.85 -12.23 0.65
N GLY A 273 11.34 -12.33 1.86
CA GLY A 273 10.06 -11.73 2.23
C GLY A 273 10.04 -11.21 3.66
N LEU A 274 9.44 -10.05 3.89
CA LEU A 274 9.20 -9.48 5.20
C LEU A 274 7.76 -8.96 5.29
N VAL A 275 7.11 -9.20 6.43
CA VAL A 275 5.80 -8.65 6.79
C VAL A 275 5.78 -8.30 8.26
N TRP A 276 5.46 -7.06 8.60
CA TRP A 276 5.22 -6.63 9.97
C TRP A 276 3.77 -6.89 10.38
N ASP A 277 3.55 -7.67 11.42
CA ASP A 277 2.22 -7.91 11.98
C ASP A 277 1.93 -6.90 13.10
N TYR A 278 1.12 -5.91 12.79
CA TYR A 278 0.73 -4.85 13.72
C TYR A 278 -0.10 -5.37 14.90
N SER A 279 -0.90 -6.42 14.69
CA SER A 279 -1.79 -6.95 15.73
C SER A 279 -1.03 -7.78 16.76
N ARG A 280 0.05 -8.46 16.33
CA ARG A 280 0.88 -9.32 17.20
C ARG A 280 2.22 -8.69 17.57
N ASN A 281 2.56 -7.52 16.99
CA ASN A 281 3.84 -6.82 17.15
C ASN A 281 5.05 -7.73 16.88
N VAL A 282 5.01 -8.46 15.78
CA VAL A 282 6.10 -9.33 15.34
C VAL A 282 6.43 -9.11 13.87
N LEU A 283 7.67 -9.42 13.49
CA LEU A 283 8.10 -9.41 12.10
C LEU A 283 8.18 -10.85 11.60
N TYR A 284 7.42 -11.16 10.55
CA TYR A 284 7.58 -12.39 9.80
C TYR A 284 8.67 -12.19 8.75
N GLY A 285 9.63 -13.10 8.70
CA GLY A 285 10.66 -13.17 7.66
C GLY A 285 10.61 -14.52 6.95
N ALA A 286 10.62 -14.50 5.62
CA ALA A 286 10.59 -15.69 4.79
C ALA A 286 11.90 -15.85 4.02
N GLY A 287 12.42 -17.08 3.98
CA GLY A 287 13.62 -17.41 3.20
C GLY A 287 14.01 -18.87 3.32
N GLY A 288 14.67 -19.38 2.28
CA GLY A 288 15.06 -20.77 2.21
C GLY A 288 13.87 -21.73 2.24
N ASP A 289 13.66 -22.41 3.37
CA ASP A 289 12.59 -23.37 3.62
C ASP A 289 11.77 -23.06 4.89
N ALA A 290 11.82 -21.81 5.37
CA ALA A 290 11.20 -21.45 6.62
C ALA A 290 10.61 -20.03 6.64
N LEU A 291 9.53 -19.89 7.41
CA LEU A 291 9.10 -18.62 7.99
C LEU A 291 9.73 -18.49 9.38
N LYS A 292 10.30 -17.33 9.66
CA LYS A 292 10.80 -16.96 10.98
C LYS A 292 9.95 -15.84 11.56
N VAL A 293 9.61 -15.96 12.84
CA VAL A 293 8.89 -14.95 13.60
C VAL A 293 9.90 -14.27 14.51
N PHE A 294 10.04 -12.96 14.37
CA PHE A 294 10.96 -12.17 15.18
C PHE A 294 10.18 -11.23 16.09
N GLU A 295 10.62 -11.16 17.33
CA GLU A 295 10.28 -10.07 18.24
C GLU A 295 11.20 -8.90 17.97
N VAL A 296 10.64 -7.70 17.78
CA VAL A 296 11.40 -6.47 17.50
C VAL A 296 11.14 -5.48 18.60
N THR A 297 12.20 -4.93 19.17
CA THR A 297 12.12 -3.81 20.11
C THR A 297 12.71 -2.55 19.50
N PHE A 298 12.20 -1.41 19.90
CA PHE A 298 12.56 -0.09 19.40
C PHE A 298 13.09 0.82 20.50
N GLY A 299 13.48 2.06 20.16
CA GLY A 299 13.95 3.05 21.12
C GLY A 299 15.46 3.02 21.34
N GLU A 300 15.92 3.20 22.60
CA GLU A 300 17.35 3.35 22.93
C GLU A 300 18.20 2.10 22.67
N LYS A 301 17.59 0.91 22.83
CA LYS A 301 18.26 -0.38 22.62
C LYS A 301 17.43 -1.27 21.70
N PRO A 302 17.41 -0.96 20.40
CA PRO A 302 16.65 -1.76 19.45
C PRO A 302 17.21 -3.17 19.33
N SER A 303 16.33 -4.16 19.16
CA SER A 303 16.73 -5.54 18.96
C SER A 303 15.82 -6.29 18.00
N ILE A 304 16.34 -7.34 17.38
CA ILE A 304 15.58 -8.35 16.63
C ILE A 304 15.95 -9.71 17.23
N ALA A 305 14.98 -10.38 17.83
CA ALA A 305 15.17 -11.70 18.46
C ALA A 305 14.30 -12.76 17.78
N LEU A 306 14.89 -13.90 17.40
CA LEU A 306 14.14 -15.01 16.85
C LEU A 306 13.22 -15.60 17.94
N LYS A 307 11.91 -15.58 17.70
CA LYS A 307 10.89 -16.14 18.57
C LYS A 307 10.52 -17.56 18.15
N LYS A 308 10.39 -17.79 16.84
CA LYS A 308 9.96 -19.08 16.28
C LYS A 308 10.46 -19.28 14.85
N THR A 309 10.63 -20.55 14.49
CA THR A 309 10.86 -21.00 13.12
C THR A 309 9.76 -21.98 12.72
N ILE A 310 9.10 -21.72 11.60
CA ILE A 310 8.03 -22.55 11.03
C ILE A 310 8.52 -23.05 9.68
N LYS A 311 8.64 -24.37 9.54
CA LYS A 311 9.09 -24.99 8.31
C LYS A 311 7.99 -24.90 7.25
N THR A 312 8.34 -24.48 6.05
CA THR A 312 7.42 -24.45 4.90
C THR A 312 7.32 -25.84 4.24
N PRO A 313 6.20 -26.16 3.57
CA PRO A 313 6.03 -27.45 2.89
C PRO A 313 7.04 -27.66 1.75
N LYS A 314 7.50 -26.58 1.13
CA LYS A 314 8.50 -26.58 0.03
C LYS A 314 9.58 -25.54 0.31
N THR A 315 10.68 -25.66 -0.42
CA THR A 315 11.84 -24.77 -0.39
C THR A 315 11.71 -23.62 -1.40
N GLY A 316 12.74 -22.80 -1.53
CA GLY A 316 12.82 -21.78 -2.59
C GLY A 316 11.85 -20.61 -2.41
N ILE A 317 11.63 -20.15 -1.17
CA ILE A 317 10.73 -19.01 -0.92
C ILE A 317 11.32 -17.73 -1.53
N HIS A 318 10.50 -17.02 -2.31
CA HIS A 318 10.83 -15.75 -2.96
C HIS A 318 9.96 -14.59 -2.51
N ASP A 319 8.80 -14.87 -1.90
CA ASP A 319 7.87 -13.82 -1.52
C ASP A 319 7.05 -14.12 -0.27
N LEU A 320 6.67 -13.05 0.43
CA LEU A 320 5.79 -13.06 1.60
C LEU A 320 4.97 -11.78 1.60
N MET A 321 3.65 -11.89 1.57
CA MET A 321 2.75 -10.74 1.62
C MET A 321 1.60 -10.97 2.59
N ARG A 322 1.06 -9.88 3.11
CA ARG A 322 -0.16 -9.89 3.93
C ARG A 322 -1.38 -10.04 3.01
N VAL A 323 -2.33 -10.87 3.44
CA VAL A 323 -3.68 -10.94 2.89
C VAL A 323 -4.64 -10.19 3.82
N ASP A 324 -4.65 -10.60 5.08
CA ASP A 324 -5.47 -10.04 6.16
C ASP A 324 -4.77 -10.16 7.53
N ASN A 325 -5.49 -9.97 8.63
CA ASN A 325 -4.93 -10.06 9.99
C ASN A 325 -4.54 -11.49 10.40
N SER A 326 -4.97 -12.51 9.68
CA SER A 326 -4.75 -13.91 10.00
C SER A 326 -4.03 -14.69 8.91
N THR A 327 -3.86 -14.11 7.72
CA THR A 327 -3.40 -14.82 6.52
C THR A 327 -2.25 -14.08 5.83
N LEU A 328 -1.22 -14.84 5.46
CA LEU A 328 -0.11 -14.39 4.60
C LEU A 328 -0.07 -15.26 3.35
N THR A 329 0.37 -14.70 2.21
CA THR A 329 0.84 -15.51 1.08
C THR A 329 2.31 -15.85 1.27
N VAL A 330 2.69 -17.08 0.94
CA VAL A 330 4.07 -17.56 0.89
C VAL A 330 4.31 -18.14 -0.49
N ALA A 331 5.22 -17.58 -1.27
CA ALA A 331 5.43 -17.97 -2.65
C ALA A 331 6.90 -18.21 -2.97
N GLY A 332 7.17 -19.08 -3.94
CA GLY A 332 8.49 -19.49 -4.39
C GLY A 332 8.37 -20.67 -5.35
N ASP A 333 8.93 -21.83 -5.02
CA ASP A 333 8.76 -23.06 -5.81
C ASP A 333 7.28 -23.49 -5.88
N HIS A 334 6.49 -23.12 -4.89
CA HIS A 334 5.04 -23.25 -4.84
C HIS A 334 4.44 -22.02 -4.16
N ALA A 335 3.10 -21.93 -4.09
CA ALA A 335 2.40 -20.88 -3.38
C ALA A 335 1.41 -21.43 -2.36
N TYR A 336 1.35 -20.78 -1.21
CA TYR A 336 0.51 -21.15 -0.08
C TYR A 336 -0.16 -19.93 0.53
N LEU A 337 -1.36 -20.12 1.06
CA LEU A 337 -1.94 -19.28 2.09
C LEU A 337 -1.51 -19.84 3.45
N PHE A 338 -0.87 -19.03 4.25
CA PHE A 338 -0.42 -19.39 5.60
C PHE A 338 -1.32 -18.69 6.63
N ASN A 339 -2.01 -19.47 7.45
CA ASN A 339 -2.78 -18.92 8.57
C ASN A 339 -1.86 -18.77 9.80
N VAL A 340 -1.72 -17.55 10.28
CA VAL A 340 -0.77 -17.22 11.36
C VAL A 340 -1.24 -17.67 12.74
N ASP A 341 -2.54 -17.90 12.95
CA ASP A 341 -3.11 -18.34 14.23
C ASP A 341 -3.00 -19.86 14.39
N THR A 342 -3.28 -20.62 13.34
CA THR A 342 -3.21 -22.07 13.33
C THR A 342 -1.89 -22.63 12.82
N GLU A 343 -1.06 -21.78 12.22
CA GLU A 343 0.23 -22.13 11.60
C GLU A 343 0.10 -23.20 10.50
N THR A 344 -1.00 -23.16 9.77
CA THR A 344 -1.30 -24.10 8.69
C THR A 344 -1.08 -23.49 7.33
N PHE A 345 -0.60 -24.30 6.40
CA PHE A 345 -0.42 -23.94 4.99
C PHE A 345 -1.52 -24.60 4.15
N THR A 346 -2.17 -23.79 3.31
CA THR A 346 -3.11 -24.24 2.29
C THR A 346 -2.51 -23.94 0.92
N GLU A 347 -2.27 -24.96 0.11
CA GLU A 347 -1.68 -24.83 -1.21
C GLU A 347 -2.66 -24.14 -2.17
N MET A 348 -2.10 -23.29 -3.06
CA MET A 348 -2.83 -22.65 -4.15
C MET A 348 -2.55 -23.44 -5.44
N ASN A 349 -3.53 -24.20 -5.91
CA ASN A 349 -3.34 -25.12 -7.05
C ASN A 349 -2.98 -24.41 -8.38
N LEU A 350 -3.34 -23.14 -8.53
CA LEU A 350 -2.93 -22.30 -9.66
C LEU A 350 -1.42 -22.40 -9.96
N PHE A 351 -0.61 -22.62 -8.92
CA PHE A 351 0.84 -22.64 -8.99
C PHE A 351 1.44 -24.06 -8.95
N SER A 352 0.63 -25.09 -9.16
CA SER A 352 1.11 -26.51 -9.10
C SER A 352 2.19 -26.83 -10.13
N GLY A 353 2.25 -26.08 -11.25
CA GLY A 353 3.30 -26.20 -12.28
C GLY A 353 4.43 -25.18 -12.15
N SER A 354 4.40 -24.30 -11.15
CA SER A 354 5.40 -23.24 -10.97
C SER A 354 6.56 -23.70 -10.07
N SER A 355 7.74 -23.14 -10.32
CA SER A 355 8.96 -23.39 -9.53
C SER A 355 9.75 -22.11 -9.23
N ALA A 356 9.22 -20.93 -9.60
CA ALA A 356 9.92 -19.66 -9.42
C ALA A 356 8.97 -18.46 -9.35
N ILE A 357 7.93 -18.53 -8.50
CA ILE A 357 7.00 -17.42 -8.28
C ILE A 357 7.76 -16.34 -7.50
N LYS A 358 7.94 -15.15 -8.11
CA LYS A 358 8.75 -14.06 -7.55
C LYS A 358 7.93 -13.06 -6.73
N SER A 359 6.65 -12.92 -7.04
CA SER A 359 5.72 -12.13 -6.22
C SER A 359 4.30 -12.70 -6.29
N LEU A 360 3.56 -12.54 -5.19
CA LEU A 360 2.19 -13.03 -5.09
C LEU A 360 1.37 -12.09 -4.21
N ASN A 361 0.37 -11.47 -4.80
CA ASN A 361 -0.64 -10.67 -4.11
C ASN A 361 -1.97 -11.40 -4.24
N TYR A 362 -2.70 -11.57 -3.15
CA TYR A 362 -4.00 -12.24 -3.10
C TYR A 362 -4.98 -11.42 -2.28
N ASN A 363 -6.12 -11.11 -2.86
CA ASN A 363 -7.25 -10.51 -2.16
C ASN A 363 -8.17 -11.62 -1.64
N GLY A 364 -8.26 -11.77 -0.31
CA GLY A 364 -9.09 -12.80 0.32
C GLY A 364 -10.60 -12.59 0.14
N GLU A 365 -11.04 -11.36 -0.13
CA GLU A 365 -12.46 -11.00 -0.29
C GLU A 365 -12.93 -11.22 -1.73
N THR A 366 -12.17 -10.75 -2.73
CA THR A 366 -12.55 -10.84 -4.15
C THR A 366 -12.00 -12.07 -4.86
N GLY A 367 -10.96 -12.70 -4.28
CA GLY A 367 -10.26 -13.83 -4.91
C GLY A 367 -9.23 -13.41 -5.96
N GLU A 368 -9.01 -12.12 -6.16
CA GLU A 368 -8.04 -11.60 -7.14
C GLU A 368 -6.61 -11.94 -6.78
N ILE A 369 -5.84 -12.32 -7.80
CA ILE A 369 -4.44 -12.72 -7.68
C ILE A 369 -3.63 -11.96 -8.72
N TRP A 370 -2.60 -11.23 -8.27
CA TRP A 370 -1.60 -10.60 -9.13
C TRP A 370 -0.22 -11.14 -8.80
N TYR A 371 0.51 -11.62 -9.81
CA TYR A 371 1.77 -12.31 -9.58
C TYR A 371 2.77 -12.19 -10.73
N THR A 372 4.04 -12.47 -10.40
CA THR A 372 5.12 -12.72 -11.36
C THR A 372 5.63 -14.14 -11.18
N ASP A 373 5.91 -14.82 -12.28
CA ASP A 373 6.39 -16.19 -12.30
C ASP A 373 7.52 -16.31 -13.34
N ALA A 374 8.69 -16.68 -12.88
CA ALA A 374 9.89 -16.91 -13.66
C ALA A 374 10.22 -18.40 -13.83
N THR A 375 9.25 -19.30 -13.66
CA THR A 375 9.40 -20.74 -13.91
C THR A 375 9.90 -21.00 -15.33
N ILE A 376 9.40 -20.22 -16.29
CA ILE A 376 9.97 -20.08 -17.63
C ILE A 376 10.50 -18.65 -17.69
N PRO A 377 11.82 -18.45 -17.57
CA PRO A 377 12.42 -17.14 -17.58
C PRO A 377 12.09 -16.36 -18.87
N GLU A 378 11.88 -15.09 -18.72
CA GLU A 378 11.61 -14.14 -19.80
C GLU A 378 12.53 -12.94 -19.62
N GLY A 379 13.06 -12.39 -20.72
CA GLY A 379 14.08 -11.33 -20.64
C GLY A 379 15.50 -11.85 -20.71
N SER A 380 16.46 -11.09 -20.23
CA SER A 380 17.89 -11.41 -20.30
C SER A 380 18.38 -12.26 -19.12
N GLU A 381 17.61 -12.26 -18.02
CA GLU A 381 18.01 -12.91 -16.76
C GLU A 381 17.20 -14.18 -16.48
N SER A 382 17.85 -15.21 -15.96
CA SER A 382 17.21 -16.50 -15.66
C SER A 382 16.19 -16.46 -14.51
N TRP A 383 16.14 -15.37 -13.78
CA TRP A 383 15.25 -15.15 -12.63
C TRP A 383 14.14 -14.14 -12.91
N SER A 384 14.11 -13.51 -14.08
CA SER A 384 13.18 -12.44 -14.43
C SER A 384 11.88 -12.92 -15.07
N SER A 385 10.88 -12.10 -15.04
CA SER A 385 9.64 -12.22 -15.81
C SER A 385 9.37 -10.94 -16.57
N GLN A 386 8.86 -11.07 -17.80
CA GLN A 386 8.35 -9.94 -18.60
C GLN A 386 6.82 -9.93 -18.68
N LYS A 387 6.17 -10.56 -17.69
CA LYS A 387 4.71 -10.65 -17.61
C LYS A 387 4.21 -10.45 -16.19
N ILE A 388 3.26 -9.55 -16.02
CA ILE A 388 2.39 -9.50 -14.86
C ILE A 388 1.17 -10.37 -15.17
N ARG A 389 0.85 -11.31 -14.29
CA ARG A 389 -0.24 -12.27 -14.45
C ARG A 389 -1.35 -11.99 -13.45
N TYR A 390 -2.57 -12.18 -13.89
CA TYR A 390 -3.79 -12.02 -13.11
C TYR A 390 -4.64 -13.28 -13.17
N SER A 391 -5.27 -13.63 -12.05
CA SER A 391 -6.31 -14.66 -11.98
C SER A 391 -7.32 -14.33 -10.88
N THR A 392 -8.52 -14.85 -10.99
CA THR A 392 -9.54 -14.83 -9.93
C THR A 392 -9.76 -16.21 -9.31
N ASN A 393 -8.99 -17.21 -9.74
CA ASN A 393 -9.14 -18.59 -9.28
C ASN A 393 -7.82 -19.18 -8.78
N LYS A 394 -7.63 -19.20 -7.45
CA LYS A 394 -6.45 -19.79 -6.81
C LYS A 394 -6.29 -21.31 -7.06
N ASP A 395 -7.36 -21.96 -7.47
CA ASP A 395 -7.42 -23.41 -7.77
C ASP A 395 -7.49 -23.67 -9.29
N GLY A 396 -7.28 -22.63 -10.12
CA GLY A 396 -7.17 -22.73 -11.57
C GLY A 396 -5.86 -23.37 -12.05
N SER A 397 -5.65 -23.38 -13.36
CA SER A 397 -4.46 -23.95 -13.98
C SER A 397 -3.63 -22.94 -14.79
N SER A 398 -4.12 -21.72 -14.94
CA SER A 398 -3.47 -20.67 -15.74
C SER A 398 -3.97 -19.28 -15.32
N ALA A 399 -3.20 -18.26 -15.71
CA ALA A 399 -3.66 -16.87 -15.60
C ALA A 399 -4.84 -16.60 -16.53
N ASP A 400 -5.78 -15.77 -16.04
CA ASP A 400 -6.93 -15.28 -16.83
C ASP A 400 -6.52 -14.13 -17.74
N ARG A 401 -5.48 -13.36 -17.32
CA ARG A 401 -4.99 -12.19 -18.03
C ARG A 401 -3.48 -12.01 -17.86
N ILE A 402 -2.84 -11.42 -18.85
CA ILE A 402 -1.41 -11.10 -18.85
C ILE A 402 -1.21 -9.67 -19.34
N ILE A 403 -0.45 -8.87 -18.56
CA ILE A 403 0.09 -7.58 -18.98
C ILE A 403 1.57 -7.78 -19.32
N LYS A 404 1.98 -7.45 -20.53
CA LYS A 404 3.36 -7.61 -20.99
C LYS A 404 4.24 -6.45 -20.55
N VAL A 405 5.47 -6.76 -20.15
CA VAL A 405 6.53 -5.80 -19.76
C VAL A 405 7.81 -6.14 -20.55
N PRO A 406 7.82 -5.96 -21.90
CA PRO A 406 8.83 -6.56 -22.76
C PRO A 406 10.22 -5.95 -22.65
N ASP A 407 10.36 -4.76 -22.08
CA ASP A 407 11.59 -3.97 -22.10
C ASP A 407 12.31 -3.95 -20.75
N MET A 408 11.94 -4.84 -19.82
CA MET A 408 12.48 -4.83 -18.46
C MET A 408 12.57 -6.24 -17.86
N ASP A 409 13.66 -6.54 -17.19
CA ASP A 409 13.83 -7.73 -16.36
C ASP A 409 13.16 -7.49 -15.00
N MET A 410 11.86 -7.81 -14.93
CA MET A 410 11.04 -7.56 -13.76
C MET A 410 11.17 -8.68 -12.73
N TYR A 411 11.21 -8.31 -11.45
CA TYR A 411 11.21 -9.27 -10.33
C TYR A 411 9.85 -9.31 -9.64
N LYS A 412 9.38 -8.22 -9.03
CA LYS A 412 8.13 -8.19 -8.26
C LYS A 412 7.12 -7.20 -8.80
N VAL A 413 5.85 -7.58 -8.64
CA VAL A 413 4.68 -6.72 -8.75
C VAL A 413 3.96 -6.66 -7.41
N ARG A 414 3.40 -5.50 -7.06
CA ARG A 414 2.57 -5.30 -5.87
C ARG A 414 1.28 -4.60 -6.23
N VAL A 415 0.21 -4.96 -5.58
CA VAL A 415 -1.02 -4.18 -5.59
C VAL A 415 -0.84 -3.02 -4.62
N LYS A 416 -1.17 -1.81 -5.05
CA LYS A 416 -0.97 -0.61 -4.23
C LYS A 416 -1.90 -0.59 -3.01
N GLN A 417 -3.12 -1.00 -3.20
CA GLN A 417 -4.14 -1.16 -2.15
C GLN A 417 -5.15 -2.22 -2.58
N TRP A 418 -5.59 -3.01 -1.62
CA TRP A 418 -6.80 -3.81 -1.69
C TRP A 418 -7.88 -3.16 -0.85
#